data_fe46a97cca8e1169d6d4af524a75cdc2
#
_entry.id   fe46a97cca8e1169d6d4af524a75cdc2
#
_cell.length_a   1.000
_cell.length_b   1.000
_cell.length_c   1.000
_cell.angle_alpha   90.00
_cell.angle_beta   90.00
_cell.angle_gamma   90.00
#
_symmetry.space_group_name_H-M   'P 1'
#
loop_
_entity.id
_entity.type
_entity.pdbx_description
1 polymer ?
#
loop_
_entity_poly.entity_id
_entity_poly.type
_entity_poly.pdbx_seq_one_letter_code
_entity_poly.pdbx_strand_id
1 'polypeptide(L)'
;MARVKFLCDADRCIECNGCVTACKNENEVPWGVNRRRVVTLNDGEPGEKSISVACMHCTDAPCAAVCPVDCFYTTDDGIVLHDKDQCIGCGYCFYACPFGAPQYPQRSAFGVRGKMDKCTFCAGGPEVDGSPEEYKKYGANRISEGKLPICAEMCSTKALLAGDGDVVADIYRQRVLRRDGRPQTWGWDKAYGA
;
A
#
# COMPACT_ATOMS: atom_id res chain seq x y z
N MET A 1 16.92 1.48 11.72
CA MET A 1 15.66 0.71 11.75
C MET A 1 15.42 0.20 10.35
N ALA A 2 14.98 -1.03 10.20
CA ALA A 2 14.60 -1.54 8.90
C ALA A 2 13.34 -0.82 8.42
N ARG A 3 13.24 -0.58 7.10
CA ARG A 3 12.07 0.11 6.52
C ARG A 3 10.82 -0.77 6.63
N VAL A 4 9.70 -0.17 6.97
CA VAL A 4 8.42 -0.88 6.93
C VAL A 4 7.99 -1.19 5.49
N LYS A 5 7.43 -2.37 5.29
CA LYS A 5 7.02 -2.89 3.97
C LYS A 5 5.69 -3.63 4.03
N PHE A 6 5.02 -3.66 2.89
CA PHE A 6 3.99 -4.65 2.58
C PHE A 6 4.59 -5.79 1.77
N LEU A 7 4.11 -7.00 2.02
CA LEU A 7 4.34 -8.16 1.18
C LEU A 7 3.02 -8.93 1.02
N CYS A 8 2.66 -9.28 -0.20
CA CYS A 8 1.51 -10.13 -0.47
C CYS A 8 1.97 -11.51 -0.91
N ASP A 9 1.61 -12.51 -0.14
CA ASP A 9 1.80 -13.92 -0.46
C ASP A 9 0.67 -14.37 -1.41
N ALA A 10 0.95 -14.37 -2.70
CA ALA A 10 -0.04 -14.66 -3.74
C ALA A 10 -0.65 -16.07 -3.64
N ASP A 11 0.08 -17.06 -3.07
CA ASP A 11 -0.44 -18.41 -2.90
C ASP A 11 -1.50 -18.51 -1.77
N ARG A 12 -1.58 -17.50 -0.94
CA ARG A 12 -2.54 -17.41 0.16
C ARG A 12 -3.66 -16.41 -0.10
N CYS A 13 -3.52 -15.57 -1.11
CA CYS A 13 -4.54 -14.59 -1.46
C CYS A 13 -5.72 -15.28 -2.15
N ILE A 14 -6.91 -15.15 -1.59
CA ILE A 14 -8.16 -15.73 -2.10
C ILE A 14 -9.08 -14.68 -2.72
N GLU A 15 -8.56 -13.50 -3.05
CA GLU A 15 -9.31 -12.40 -3.68
C GLU A 15 -10.56 -11.91 -2.92
N CYS A 16 -10.65 -12.15 -1.63
CA CYS A 16 -11.85 -11.83 -0.83
C CYS A 16 -12.12 -10.32 -0.67
N ASN A 17 -11.22 -9.45 -1.11
CA ASN A 17 -11.30 -7.99 -0.97
C ASN A 17 -11.45 -7.46 0.48
N GLY A 18 -11.31 -8.30 1.50
CA GLY A 18 -11.40 -7.90 2.91
C GLY A 18 -10.40 -6.80 3.29
N CYS A 19 -9.17 -6.84 2.73
CA CYS A 19 -8.17 -5.80 2.94
C CYS A 19 -8.57 -4.44 2.30
N VAL A 20 -9.31 -4.45 1.20
CA VAL A 20 -9.81 -3.25 0.53
C VAL A 20 -10.92 -2.62 1.36
N THR A 21 -11.91 -3.42 1.77
CA THR A 21 -13.04 -2.97 2.59
C THR A 21 -12.57 -2.45 3.95
N ALA A 22 -11.68 -3.17 4.63
CA ALA A 22 -11.11 -2.73 5.89
C ALA A 22 -10.37 -1.39 5.75
N CYS A 23 -9.56 -1.21 4.70
CA CYS A 23 -8.86 0.04 4.44
C CYS A 23 -9.85 1.20 4.19
N LYS A 24 -10.90 0.97 3.42
CA LYS A 24 -11.91 2.00 3.13
C LYS A 24 -12.67 2.43 4.37
N ASN A 25 -13.11 1.49 5.17
CA ASN A 25 -13.91 1.78 6.36
C ASN A 25 -13.08 2.44 7.46
N GLU A 26 -11.91 1.88 7.78
CA GLU A 26 -11.04 2.40 8.83
C GLU A 26 -10.49 3.80 8.55
N ASN A 27 -10.27 4.13 7.30
CA ASN A 27 -9.66 5.42 6.94
C ASN A 27 -10.65 6.37 6.27
N GLU A 28 -11.94 6.08 6.29
CA GLU A 28 -12.98 6.88 5.63
C GLU A 28 -12.58 7.31 4.20
N VAL A 29 -11.99 6.37 3.45
CA VAL A 29 -11.41 6.68 2.14
C VAL A 29 -12.48 7.21 1.19
N PRO A 30 -12.30 8.40 0.61
CA PRO A 30 -13.34 9.07 -0.16
C PRO A 30 -13.74 8.28 -1.40
N TRP A 31 -14.93 8.57 -1.90
CA TRP A 31 -15.43 7.99 -3.15
C TRP A 31 -14.48 8.27 -4.32
N GLY A 32 -14.29 7.26 -5.17
CA GLY A 32 -13.37 7.32 -6.31
C GLY A 32 -11.92 7.00 -5.98
N VAL A 33 -11.57 6.81 -4.70
CA VAL A 33 -10.22 6.43 -4.26
C VAL A 33 -10.21 5.00 -3.73
N ASN A 34 -9.23 4.23 -4.16
CA ASN A 34 -8.91 2.92 -3.61
C ASN A 34 -7.44 2.89 -3.19
N ARG A 35 -7.16 3.21 -1.91
CA ARG A 35 -5.80 3.15 -1.35
C ARG A 35 -5.18 1.75 -1.46
N ARG A 36 -6.02 0.73 -1.47
CA ARG A 36 -5.67 -0.68 -1.68
C ARG A 36 -6.63 -1.32 -2.67
N ARG A 37 -6.14 -2.24 -3.47
CA ARG A 37 -6.90 -3.02 -4.44
C ARG A 37 -6.35 -4.42 -4.55
N VAL A 38 -7.16 -5.36 -4.97
CA VAL A 38 -6.74 -6.70 -5.35
C VAL A 38 -6.71 -6.77 -6.87
N VAL A 39 -5.65 -7.35 -7.40
CA VAL A 39 -5.43 -7.52 -8.84
C VAL A 39 -5.21 -9.00 -9.11
N THR A 40 -5.93 -9.55 -10.07
CA THR A 40 -5.78 -10.93 -10.52
C THR A 40 -4.84 -10.97 -11.72
N LEU A 41 -3.85 -11.83 -11.63
CA LEU A 41 -2.89 -12.11 -12.70
C LEU A 41 -3.31 -13.40 -13.39
N ASN A 42 -3.23 -13.46 -14.72
CA ASN A 42 -3.65 -14.60 -15.53
C ASN A 42 -5.12 -15.01 -15.27
N ASP A 43 -6.01 -14.04 -15.18
CA ASP A 43 -7.43 -14.25 -14.90
C ASP A 43 -8.05 -15.27 -15.87
N GLY A 44 -8.63 -16.35 -15.33
CA GLY A 44 -9.20 -17.46 -16.08
C GLY A 44 -8.21 -18.43 -16.75
N GLU A 45 -6.90 -18.26 -16.55
CA GLU A 45 -5.87 -19.08 -17.14
C GLU A 45 -5.12 -19.92 -16.10
N PRO A 46 -4.46 -21.03 -16.51
CA PRO A 46 -3.61 -21.79 -15.59
C PRO A 46 -2.53 -20.92 -14.94
N GLY A 47 -2.41 -20.99 -13.63
CA GLY A 47 -1.49 -20.17 -12.86
C GLY A 47 -2.06 -18.83 -12.41
N GLU A 48 -3.38 -18.67 -12.45
CA GLU A 48 -4.08 -17.54 -11.86
C GLU A 48 -3.63 -17.28 -10.41
N LYS A 49 -3.32 -16.04 -10.09
CA LYS A 49 -2.90 -15.57 -8.78
C LYS A 49 -3.47 -14.20 -8.51
N SER A 50 -3.95 -13.99 -7.32
CA SER A 50 -4.40 -12.66 -6.87
C SER A 50 -3.39 -12.04 -5.92
N ILE A 51 -3.16 -10.73 -6.09
CA ILE A 51 -2.26 -9.96 -5.24
C ILE A 51 -2.93 -8.69 -4.72
N SER A 52 -2.68 -8.38 -3.46
CA SER A 52 -3.15 -7.14 -2.84
C SER A 52 -2.11 -6.03 -3.00
N VAL A 53 -2.46 -4.97 -3.72
CA VAL A 53 -1.57 -3.86 -4.10
C VAL A 53 -2.00 -2.56 -3.43
N ALA A 54 -1.03 -1.75 -3.01
CA ALA A 54 -1.19 -0.38 -2.50
C ALA A 54 0.04 0.45 -2.87
N CYS A 55 0.21 1.64 -2.26
CA CYS A 55 1.47 2.38 -2.36
C CYS A 55 2.64 1.51 -1.87
N MET A 56 3.72 1.47 -2.65
CA MET A 56 4.91 0.68 -2.33
C MET A 56 5.86 1.39 -1.36
N HIS A 57 5.59 2.65 -1.00
CA HIS A 57 6.45 3.48 -0.16
C HIS A 57 7.92 3.38 -0.61
N CYS A 58 8.15 3.77 -1.87
CA CYS A 58 9.43 3.62 -2.56
C CYS A 58 10.56 4.34 -1.83
N THR A 59 11.79 3.81 -1.92
CA THR A 59 12.98 4.47 -1.38
C THR A 59 13.29 5.73 -2.17
N ASP A 60 13.23 5.62 -3.50
CA ASP A 60 13.32 6.74 -4.44
C ASP A 60 11.92 6.90 -5.05
N ALA A 61 11.15 7.83 -4.49
CA ALA A 61 9.73 7.98 -4.79
C ALA A 61 9.50 8.93 -5.99
N PRO A 62 9.20 8.42 -7.20
CA PRO A 62 9.02 9.28 -8.37
C PRO A 62 7.85 10.25 -8.21
N CYS A 63 6.84 9.91 -7.43
CA CYS A 63 5.74 10.82 -7.11
C CYS A 63 6.17 12.04 -6.29
N ALA A 64 7.17 11.89 -5.42
CA ALA A 64 7.76 13.00 -4.68
C ALA A 64 8.63 13.87 -5.60
N ALA A 65 9.47 13.23 -6.43
CA ALA A 65 10.40 13.93 -7.32
C ALA A 65 9.71 14.86 -8.34
N VAL A 66 8.47 14.55 -8.74
CA VAL A 66 7.72 15.39 -9.71
C VAL A 66 6.74 16.38 -9.06
N CYS A 67 6.72 16.46 -7.74
CA CYS A 67 5.77 17.33 -7.04
C CYS A 67 6.25 18.80 -7.07
N PRO A 68 5.51 19.73 -7.72
CA PRO A 68 5.95 21.11 -7.85
C PRO A 68 5.82 21.92 -6.55
N VAL A 69 5.16 21.38 -5.53
CA VAL A 69 4.93 22.03 -4.23
C VAL A 69 5.52 21.23 -3.07
N ASP A 70 6.34 20.22 -3.35
CA ASP A 70 7.04 19.39 -2.37
C ASP A 70 6.13 18.85 -1.24
N CYS A 71 4.87 18.48 -1.57
CA CYS A 71 3.92 18.03 -0.57
C CYS A 71 4.21 16.62 -0.03
N PHE A 72 5.22 15.92 -0.55
CA PHE A 72 5.62 14.59 -0.08
C PHE A 72 6.79 14.66 0.89
N TYR A 73 6.76 13.81 1.88
CA TYR A 73 7.86 13.60 2.83
C TYR A 73 7.97 12.13 3.18
N THR A 74 9.12 11.73 3.71
CA THR A 74 9.38 10.35 4.10
C THR A 74 9.70 10.31 5.60
N THR A 75 9.06 9.42 6.32
CA THR A 75 9.35 9.18 7.74
C THR A 75 10.64 8.37 7.92
N ASP A 76 11.19 8.35 9.12
CA ASP A 76 12.38 7.56 9.48
C ASP A 76 12.19 6.06 9.20
N ASP A 77 10.96 5.55 9.34
CA ASP A 77 10.58 4.18 9.02
C ASP A 77 10.43 3.93 7.51
N GLY A 78 10.66 4.95 6.69
CA GLY A 78 10.60 4.89 5.23
C GLY A 78 9.20 4.90 4.64
N ILE A 79 8.20 5.39 5.37
CA ILE A 79 6.86 5.61 4.86
C ILE A 79 6.83 6.92 4.07
N VAL A 80 6.47 6.87 2.80
CA VAL A 80 6.25 8.07 1.99
C VAL A 80 4.86 8.60 2.29
N LEU A 81 4.77 9.76 2.90
CA LEU A 81 3.53 10.45 3.25
C LEU A 81 3.33 11.69 2.37
N HIS A 82 2.27 12.41 2.57
CA HIS A 82 1.95 13.63 1.84
C HIS A 82 1.12 14.58 2.70
N ASP A 83 1.37 15.87 2.52
CA ASP A 83 0.59 16.93 3.12
C ASP A 83 -0.53 17.36 2.15
N LYS A 84 -1.79 17.15 2.56
CA LYS A 84 -2.95 17.54 1.75
C LYS A 84 -3.16 19.05 1.71
N ASP A 85 -2.67 19.79 2.69
CA ASP A 85 -2.85 21.24 2.71
C ASP A 85 -1.93 21.93 1.71
N GLN A 86 -0.72 21.40 1.50
CA GLN A 86 0.19 21.85 0.45
C GLN A 86 -0.21 21.37 -0.95
N CYS A 87 -0.92 20.24 -1.08
CA CYS A 87 -1.29 19.65 -2.36
C CYS A 87 -2.19 20.57 -3.19
N ILE A 88 -1.80 20.89 -4.43
CA ILE A 88 -2.58 21.70 -5.38
C ILE A 88 -3.43 20.86 -6.36
N GLY A 89 -3.38 19.52 -6.28
CA GLY A 89 -4.19 18.65 -7.15
C GLY A 89 -3.73 18.59 -8.60
N CYS A 90 -2.47 18.91 -8.93
CA CYS A 90 -1.99 19.00 -10.32
C CYS A 90 -1.95 17.65 -11.07
N GLY A 91 -1.81 16.53 -10.39
CA GLY A 91 -1.86 15.19 -10.98
C GLY A 91 -0.52 14.61 -11.45
N TYR A 92 0.59 15.32 -11.38
CA TYR A 92 1.89 14.82 -11.83
C TYR A 92 2.31 13.53 -11.14
N CYS A 93 2.06 13.41 -9.84
CA CYS A 93 2.35 12.21 -9.07
C CYS A 93 1.56 10.98 -9.54
N PHE A 94 0.35 11.16 -10.08
CA PHE A 94 -0.44 10.08 -10.67
C PHE A 94 0.26 9.51 -11.91
N TYR A 95 0.72 10.37 -12.82
CA TYR A 95 1.40 9.94 -14.04
C TYR A 95 2.80 9.37 -13.77
N ALA A 96 3.49 9.87 -12.75
CA ALA A 96 4.83 9.40 -12.41
C ALA A 96 4.83 8.04 -11.68
N CYS A 97 3.72 7.64 -11.06
CA CYS A 97 3.66 6.41 -10.28
C CYS A 97 3.36 5.18 -11.14
N PRO A 98 4.28 4.21 -11.30
CA PRO A 98 4.05 3.02 -12.11
C PRO A 98 2.97 2.09 -11.53
N PHE A 99 2.61 2.27 -10.25
CA PHE A 99 1.63 1.46 -9.56
C PHE A 99 0.24 2.12 -9.46
N GLY A 100 0.08 3.35 -9.94
CA GLY A 100 -1.18 4.11 -9.86
C GLY A 100 -1.63 4.35 -8.41
N ALA A 101 -0.69 4.52 -7.47
CA ALA A 101 -1.03 4.68 -6.05
C ALA A 101 -1.64 6.05 -5.71
N PRO A 102 -1.12 7.20 -6.20
CA PRO A 102 -1.77 8.49 -6.05
C PRO A 102 -3.11 8.52 -6.81
N GLN A 103 -4.18 8.90 -6.13
CA GLN A 103 -5.52 8.97 -6.71
C GLN A 103 -6.22 10.27 -6.29
N TYR A 104 -7.33 10.57 -6.93
CA TYR A 104 -8.08 11.81 -6.68
C TYR A 104 -9.55 11.49 -6.42
N PRO A 105 -10.15 12.04 -5.35
CA PRO A 105 -11.57 11.87 -5.06
C PRO A 105 -12.43 12.43 -6.20
N GLN A 106 -13.45 11.67 -6.59
CA GLN A 106 -14.49 12.18 -7.49
C GLN A 106 -15.47 13.04 -6.70
N ARG A 107 -15.37 14.36 -6.82
CA ARG A 107 -16.26 15.30 -6.13
C ARG A 107 -17.45 15.75 -6.95
N SER A 108 -17.39 15.63 -8.29
CA SER A 108 -18.50 15.98 -9.18
C SER A 108 -18.37 15.27 -10.53
N ALA A 109 -19.48 15.21 -11.29
CA ALA A 109 -19.50 14.68 -12.64
C ALA A 109 -18.59 15.47 -13.62
N PHE A 110 -18.21 16.68 -13.29
CA PHE A 110 -17.39 17.57 -14.13
C PHE A 110 -15.91 17.64 -13.71
N GLY A 111 -15.44 16.72 -12.86
CA GLY A 111 -14.03 16.43 -12.70
C GLY A 111 -13.19 17.51 -12.03
N VAL A 112 -13.71 18.22 -11.05
CA VAL A 112 -12.85 19.03 -10.18
C VAL A 112 -11.94 18.05 -9.39
N ARG A 113 -10.68 17.99 -9.77
CA ARG A 113 -9.68 17.20 -9.05
C ARG A 113 -9.56 17.74 -7.63
N GLY A 114 -9.88 16.89 -6.67
CA GLY A 114 -9.58 17.18 -5.28
C GLY A 114 -8.08 17.07 -5.01
N LYS A 115 -7.72 17.20 -3.74
CA LYS A 115 -6.37 16.92 -3.28
C LYS A 115 -6.05 15.42 -3.42
N MET A 116 -4.81 15.10 -3.71
CA MET A 116 -4.35 13.72 -3.90
C MET A 116 -4.55 12.89 -2.63
N ASP A 117 -4.90 11.63 -2.83
CA ASP A 117 -4.98 10.63 -1.77
C ASP A 117 -4.22 9.35 -2.18
N LYS A 118 -3.59 8.70 -1.22
CA LYS A 118 -2.90 7.42 -1.37
C LYS A 118 -2.77 6.71 -0.04
N CYS A 119 -2.33 5.46 -0.04
CA CYS A 119 -2.02 4.71 1.18
C CYS A 119 -1.02 5.49 2.06
N THR A 120 -1.34 5.65 3.34
CA THR A 120 -0.49 6.26 4.38
C THR A 120 0.22 5.22 5.25
N PHE A 121 0.12 3.94 4.94
CA PHE A 121 0.54 2.83 5.81
C PHE A 121 -0.20 2.82 7.17
N CYS A 122 -1.33 3.50 7.27
CA CYS A 122 -2.03 3.82 8.52
C CYS A 122 -1.14 4.56 9.53
N ALA A 123 -0.32 5.50 9.05
CA ALA A 123 0.56 6.33 9.87
C ALA A 123 0.03 7.77 10.06
N GLY A 124 -1.21 8.05 9.63
CA GLY A 124 -1.79 9.40 9.74
C GLY A 124 -1.19 10.41 8.75
N GLY A 125 -1.18 11.68 9.13
CA GLY A 125 -0.67 12.83 8.38
C GLY A 125 0.59 13.44 8.98
N PRO A 126 0.96 14.67 8.53
CA PRO A 126 2.16 15.37 8.97
C PRO A 126 2.10 15.84 10.43
N GLU A 127 0.92 16.20 10.90
CA GLU A 127 0.68 16.63 12.27
C GLU A 127 -0.16 15.57 13.00
N VAL A 128 0.51 14.81 13.85
CA VAL A 128 -0.13 13.75 14.65
C VAL A 128 -0.75 14.38 15.89
N ASP A 129 -1.85 15.09 15.71
CA ASP A 129 -2.59 15.75 16.81
C ASP A 129 -3.78 14.91 17.32
N GLY A 130 -4.13 13.84 16.61
CA GLY A 130 -5.27 12.99 16.93
C GLY A 130 -6.63 13.68 16.74
N SER A 131 -6.66 14.80 16.02
CA SER A 131 -7.89 15.56 15.77
C SER A 131 -8.82 14.84 14.79
N PRO A 132 -10.15 15.09 14.89
CA PRO A 132 -11.10 14.61 13.90
C PRO A 132 -10.80 15.14 12.48
N GLU A 133 -10.15 16.30 12.37
CA GLU A 133 -9.77 16.90 11.09
C GLU A 133 -8.60 16.15 10.43
N GLU A 134 -7.58 15.80 11.21
CA GLU A 134 -6.47 14.97 10.75
C GLU A 134 -6.99 13.59 10.29
N TYR A 135 -7.82 12.96 11.11
CA TYR A 135 -8.43 11.67 10.77
C TYR A 135 -9.22 11.73 9.46
N LYS A 136 -10.02 12.77 9.25
CA LYS A 136 -10.79 12.97 8.02
C LYS A 136 -9.90 13.17 6.79
N LYS A 137 -8.72 13.79 6.98
CA LYS A 137 -7.76 14.00 5.88
C LYS A 137 -6.97 12.74 5.55
N TYR A 138 -6.46 12.03 6.53
CA TYR A 138 -5.43 11.00 6.35
C TYR A 138 -5.86 9.61 6.79
N GLY A 139 -6.88 9.47 7.62
CA GLY A 139 -7.35 8.24 8.24
C GLY A 139 -6.65 7.94 9.56
N ALA A 140 -6.80 6.71 10.03
CA ALA A 140 -6.28 6.27 11.31
C ALA A 140 -4.75 6.29 11.37
N ASN A 141 -4.21 6.68 12.53
CA ASN A 141 -2.79 6.55 12.87
C ASN A 141 -2.57 5.33 13.77
N ARG A 142 -2.59 4.14 13.17
CA ARG A 142 -2.43 2.86 13.89
C ARG A 142 -0.98 2.53 14.23
N ILE A 143 -0.05 3.02 13.42
CA ILE A 143 1.38 2.77 13.61
C ILE A 143 1.87 3.41 14.91
N SER A 144 1.41 4.61 15.24
CA SER A 144 1.75 5.26 16.53
C SER A 144 1.25 4.46 17.73
N GLU A 145 0.20 3.66 17.58
CA GLU A 145 -0.33 2.77 18.61
C GLU A 145 0.36 1.40 18.64
N GLY A 146 1.40 1.18 17.84
CA GLY A 146 2.09 -0.10 17.70
C GLY A 146 1.25 -1.19 17.00
N LYS A 147 0.18 -0.80 16.31
CA LYS A 147 -0.71 -1.72 15.58
C LYS A 147 -0.28 -1.85 14.12
N LEU A 148 -0.60 -3.01 13.51
CA LEU A 148 -0.42 -3.20 12.09
C LEU A 148 -1.39 -2.34 11.28
N PRO A 149 -1.06 -1.99 10.02
CA PRO A 149 -2.04 -1.45 9.09
C PRO A 149 -3.27 -2.35 9.02
N ILE A 150 -4.46 -1.76 9.09
CA ILE A 150 -5.73 -2.49 9.20
C ILE A 150 -5.92 -3.54 8.10
N CYS A 151 -5.47 -3.27 6.90
CA CYS A 151 -5.58 -4.19 5.76
C CYS A 151 -4.78 -5.48 5.96
N ALA A 152 -3.63 -5.44 6.64
CA ALA A 152 -2.84 -6.62 6.97
C ALA A 152 -3.43 -7.36 8.18
N GLU A 153 -3.88 -6.63 9.18
CA GLU A 153 -4.51 -7.19 10.37
C GLU A 153 -5.77 -7.97 10.02
N MET A 154 -6.65 -7.40 9.19
CA MET A 154 -7.92 -8.00 8.77
C MET A 154 -7.80 -9.03 7.65
N CYS A 155 -6.60 -9.31 7.15
CA CYS A 155 -6.40 -10.34 6.15
C CYS A 155 -6.64 -11.73 6.75
N SER A 156 -7.75 -12.38 6.40
CA SER A 156 -8.19 -13.66 6.98
C SER A 156 -7.19 -14.79 6.75
N THR A 157 -6.61 -14.86 5.54
CA THR A 157 -5.62 -15.87 5.17
C THR A 157 -4.20 -15.49 5.56
N LYS A 158 -4.00 -14.27 6.11
CA LYS A 158 -2.68 -13.69 6.35
C LYS A 158 -1.77 -13.69 5.11
N ALA A 159 -2.39 -13.58 3.92
CA ALA A 159 -1.68 -13.38 2.67
C ALA A 159 -0.94 -12.04 2.66
N LEU A 160 -1.58 -10.99 3.16
CA LEU A 160 -0.98 -9.66 3.26
C LEU A 160 -0.23 -9.52 4.59
N LEU A 161 1.07 -9.34 4.48
CA LEU A 161 1.98 -9.02 5.59
C LEU A 161 2.34 -7.54 5.55
N ALA A 162 2.54 -6.94 6.72
CA ALA A 162 3.02 -5.58 6.86
C ALA A 162 3.85 -5.43 8.14
N GLY A 163 4.78 -4.50 8.14
CA GLY A 163 5.66 -4.22 9.29
C GLY A 163 7.11 -4.08 8.87
N ASP A 164 8.03 -4.36 9.78
CA ASP A 164 9.46 -4.36 9.52
C ASP A 164 9.80 -5.25 8.33
N GLY A 165 10.53 -4.71 7.37
CA GLY A 165 10.82 -5.38 6.09
C GLY A 165 11.59 -6.68 6.23
N ASP A 166 12.52 -6.76 7.17
CA ASP A 166 13.33 -7.94 7.41
C ASP A 166 12.49 -9.05 8.05
N VAL A 167 11.66 -8.69 9.04
CA VAL A 167 10.72 -9.63 9.69
C VAL A 167 9.70 -10.16 8.67
N VAL A 168 9.13 -9.29 7.85
CA VAL A 168 8.16 -9.68 6.82
C VAL A 168 8.80 -10.60 5.78
N ALA A 169 10.01 -10.29 5.34
CA ALA A 169 10.76 -11.13 4.40
C ALA A 169 11.08 -12.51 4.99
N ASP A 170 11.47 -12.57 6.27
CA ASP A 170 11.77 -13.84 6.94
C ASP A 170 10.52 -14.71 7.10
N ILE A 171 9.40 -14.14 7.51
CA ILE A 171 8.11 -14.84 7.58
C ILE A 171 7.76 -15.44 6.21
N TYR A 172 7.91 -14.67 5.14
CA TYR A 172 7.61 -15.14 3.79
C TYR A 172 8.55 -16.27 3.37
N ARG A 173 9.85 -16.10 3.57
CA ARG A 173 10.86 -17.14 3.31
C ARG A 173 10.51 -18.46 4.01
N GLN A 174 10.18 -18.42 5.30
CA GLN A 174 9.78 -19.59 6.06
C GLN A 174 8.53 -20.26 5.47
N ARG A 175 7.56 -19.47 5.00
CA ARG A 175 6.34 -20.01 4.36
C ARG A 175 6.66 -20.75 3.07
N VAL A 176 7.51 -20.18 2.24
CA VAL A 176 7.92 -20.83 0.97
C VAL A 176 8.66 -22.12 1.25
N LEU A 177 9.61 -22.14 2.18
CA LEU A 177 10.34 -23.34 2.57
C LEU A 177 9.42 -24.46 3.07
N ARG A 178 8.34 -24.13 3.76
CA ARG A 178 7.37 -25.12 4.26
C ARG A 178 6.45 -25.69 3.19
N ARG A 179 6.26 -24.99 2.06
CA ARG A 179 5.36 -25.44 0.99
C ARG A 179 5.91 -26.66 0.28
N ASP A 180 7.15 -26.62 -0.18
CA ASP A 180 7.75 -27.73 -0.96
C ASP A 180 9.23 -27.93 -0.69
N GLY A 181 9.88 -27.08 0.06
CA GLY A 181 11.30 -27.17 0.38
C GLY A 181 12.24 -27.14 -0.84
N ARG A 182 11.71 -26.88 -2.03
CA ARG A 182 12.48 -26.89 -3.27
C ARG A 182 12.74 -25.47 -3.76
N PRO A 183 14.02 -25.10 -3.98
CA PRO A 183 14.37 -23.83 -4.60
C PRO A 183 13.68 -23.57 -5.94
N GLN A 184 13.32 -24.63 -6.65
CA GLN A 184 12.63 -24.59 -7.94
C GLN A 184 11.27 -23.89 -7.90
N THR A 185 10.59 -23.89 -6.76
CA THR A 185 9.30 -23.15 -6.59
C THR A 185 9.48 -21.65 -6.57
N TRP A 186 10.71 -21.18 -6.42
CA TRP A 186 11.06 -19.76 -6.46
C TRP A 186 11.37 -19.27 -7.88
N GLY A 187 11.55 -20.18 -8.84
CA GLY A 187 12.01 -19.85 -10.20
C GLY A 187 13.48 -19.47 -10.29
N TRP A 188 14.24 -19.57 -9.21
CA TRP A 188 15.65 -19.16 -9.17
C TRP A 188 16.55 -20.09 -9.96
N ASP A 189 16.26 -21.38 -9.96
CA ASP A 189 16.90 -22.39 -10.79
C ASP A 189 16.84 -22.03 -12.29
N LYS A 190 15.68 -21.54 -12.76
CA LYS A 190 15.50 -21.07 -14.15
C LYS A 190 16.21 -19.75 -14.44
N ALA A 191 16.27 -18.87 -13.44
CA ALA A 191 16.89 -17.56 -13.58
C ALA A 191 18.43 -17.62 -13.56
N TYR A 192 19.00 -18.56 -12.80
CA TYR A 192 20.44 -18.61 -12.55
C TYR A 192 21.14 -19.88 -13.10
N GLY A 193 20.43 -20.70 -13.87
CA GLY A 193 21.03 -21.82 -14.59
C GLY A 193 21.59 -22.94 -13.71
N ALA A 194 20.94 -23.19 -12.57
CA ALA A 194 21.32 -24.32 -11.68
C ALA A 194 20.68 -25.63 -12.15
#